data_8bc6089400e22e20e2d9f4af9d63be20
#
_entry.id   8bc6089400e22e20e2d9f4af9d63be20
#
_cell.length_a   1.000
_cell.length_b   1.000
_cell.length_c   1.000
_cell.angle_alpha   90.00
_cell.angle_beta   90.00
_cell.angle_gamma   90.00
#
_symmetry.space_group_name_H-M   'P 1'
#
loop_
_entity.id
_entity.type
_entity.pdbx_description
1 polymer ?
#
loop_
_entity_poly.entity_id
_entity_poly.type
_entity_poly.pdbx_seq_one_letter_code
_entity_poly.pdbx_strand_id
1 'polypeptide(L)'
;LADIIGFDVSYYSAIKLGASDYFNSRGVLYNNGTGNKKSNAEGYSKSGQRNVKLNYTLSGAQLNARWGWQMLKNYGVISTSNRLSPTTYSGVSSALSYGPFTIRGAWLENSMDRNSPDKKRFQTNTGEYISHLANGEILWRGKNFDAQYAYGESKGYLQRHLLFTQFRPDTQLTIGTQVYGTHAM
;
A
#
# COMPACT_ATOMS: atom_id res chain seq x y z
N LEU A 1 4.05 28.03 -8.64
CA LEU A 1 2.73 27.47 -8.25
C LEU A 1 2.39 26.16 -8.97
N ALA A 2 2.97 25.90 -10.16
CA ALA A 2 2.68 24.70 -10.95
C ALA A 2 3.10 23.38 -10.26
N ASP A 3 4.05 23.42 -9.34
CA ASP A 3 4.57 22.22 -8.67
C ASP A 3 3.88 21.90 -7.33
N ILE A 4 2.92 22.73 -6.91
CA ILE A 4 2.25 22.57 -5.62
C ILE A 4 1.09 21.59 -5.71
N ILE A 5 0.29 21.68 -6.76
CA ILE A 5 -0.89 20.82 -6.97
C ILE A 5 -0.69 19.96 -8.20
N GLY A 6 -0.88 18.67 -8.06
CA GLY A 6 -0.79 17.70 -9.14
C GLY A 6 -1.91 16.68 -9.11
N PHE A 7 -2.05 15.95 -10.21
CA PHE A 7 -3.02 14.88 -10.34
C PHE A 7 -2.31 13.61 -10.83
N ASP A 8 -2.63 12.48 -10.20
CA ASP A 8 -2.26 11.17 -10.73
C ASP A 8 -3.49 10.49 -11.32
N VAL A 9 -3.39 10.14 -12.58
CA VAL A 9 -4.38 9.29 -13.24
C VAL A 9 -3.65 8.12 -13.88
N SER A 10 -4.02 6.90 -13.47
CA SER A 10 -3.53 5.68 -14.11
C SER A 10 -4.62 4.62 -14.09
N TYR A 11 -4.61 3.79 -15.11
CA TYR A 11 -5.52 2.66 -15.24
C TYR A 11 -4.71 1.41 -15.57
N TYR A 12 -4.94 0.36 -14.81
CA TYR A 12 -4.34 -0.96 -15.01
C TYR A 12 -5.47 -1.95 -15.26
N SER A 13 -5.35 -2.72 -16.34
CA SER A 13 -6.28 -3.78 -16.64
C SER A 13 -5.54 -5.03 -17.09
N ALA A 14 -5.99 -6.18 -16.63
CA ALA A 14 -5.57 -7.47 -17.14
C ALA A 14 -6.78 -8.18 -17.71
N ILE A 15 -6.71 -8.58 -18.98
CA ILE A 15 -7.76 -9.30 -19.71
C ILE A 15 -7.23 -10.65 -20.13
N LYS A 16 -8.13 -11.62 -20.18
CA LYS A 16 -7.83 -12.97 -20.64
C LYS A 16 -7.88 -13.00 -22.15
N LEU A 17 -6.73 -13.24 -22.79
CA LEU A 17 -6.64 -13.37 -24.25
C LEU A 17 -6.75 -14.82 -24.73
N GLY A 18 -6.65 -15.78 -23.82
CA GLY A 18 -6.77 -17.21 -24.12
C GLY A 18 -6.84 -18.01 -22.82
N ALA A 19 -7.29 -19.25 -22.91
CA ALA A 19 -7.31 -20.19 -21.78
C ALA A 19 -6.41 -21.38 -22.10
N SER A 20 -5.40 -21.61 -21.27
CA SER A 20 -4.86 -22.94 -21.12
C SER A 20 -5.35 -23.50 -19.79
N ASP A 21 -5.80 -24.74 -19.79
CA ASP A 21 -6.22 -25.44 -18.56
C ASP A 21 -5.08 -25.58 -17.53
N TYR A 22 -3.87 -25.34 -17.97
CA TYR A 22 -2.66 -25.48 -17.17
C TYR A 22 -2.31 -24.21 -16.38
N PHE A 23 -2.63 -23.04 -16.91
CA PHE A 23 -2.32 -21.77 -16.27
C PHE A 23 -3.58 -21.18 -15.63
N ASN A 24 -3.64 -21.34 -14.35
CA ASN A 24 -4.55 -20.62 -13.52
C ASN A 24 -4.01 -19.19 -13.33
N SER A 25 -4.74 -18.23 -13.85
CA SER A 25 -4.46 -16.78 -13.75
C SER A 25 -4.64 -16.23 -12.32
N ARG A 26 -4.44 -17.08 -11.30
CA ARG A 26 -4.52 -16.73 -9.88
C ARG A 26 -3.65 -15.52 -9.58
N GLY A 27 -4.28 -14.54 -9.03
CA GLY A 27 -3.64 -13.31 -8.57
C GLY A 27 -3.42 -12.28 -9.66
N VAL A 28 -3.91 -12.48 -10.88
CA VAL A 28 -3.94 -11.48 -11.95
C VAL A 28 -5.36 -11.19 -12.41
N LEU A 29 -6.18 -12.23 -12.62
CA LEU A 29 -7.56 -12.09 -13.02
C LEU A 29 -8.53 -12.32 -11.86
N TYR A 30 -9.73 -11.79 -12.00
CA TYR A 30 -10.82 -12.01 -11.06
C TYR A 30 -11.19 -13.50 -11.01
N ASN A 31 -11.44 -13.98 -9.81
CA ASN A 31 -11.94 -15.33 -9.57
C ASN A 31 -13.29 -15.22 -8.87
N ASN A 32 -14.35 -15.63 -9.54
CA ASN A 32 -15.71 -15.57 -9.03
C ASN A 32 -16.04 -16.62 -7.96
N GLY A 33 -15.10 -17.52 -7.66
CA GLY A 33 -15.26 -18.54 -6.63
C GLY A 33 -16.17 -19.72 -7.03
N THR A 34 -16.71 -19.73 -8.25
CA THR A 34 -17.57 -20.81 -8.76
C THR A 34 -16.78 -21.76 -9.67
N GLY A 35 -17.17 -23.04 -9.66
CA GLY A 35 -16.63 -24.04 -10.56
C GLY A 35 -15.21 -24.57 -10.22
N ASN A 36 -14.59 -25.21 -11.17
CA ASN A 36 -13.25 -25.79 -11.02
C ASN A 36 -12.20 -24.69 -10.91
N LYS A 37 -11.21 -24.87 -10.02
CA LYS A 37 -10.12 -23.90 -9.79
C LYS A 37 -9.37 -23.45 -11.05
N LYS A 38 -9.41 -24.23 -12.12
CA LYS A 38 -8.80 -23.93 -13.42
C LYS A 38 -9.64 -22.98 -14.28
N SER A 39 -10.96 -22.97 -14.11
CA SER A 39 -11.90 -22.20 -14.93
C SER A 39 -12.43 -20.93 -14.26
N ASN A 40 -12.12 -20.73 -12.99
CA ASN A 40 -12.67 -19.64 -12.17
C ASN A 40 -12.10 -18.26 -12.49
N ALA A 41 -11.16 -18.16 -13.39
CA ALA A 41 -10.60 -16.87 -13.77
C ALA A 41 -11.50 -16.23 -14.85
N GLU A 42 -12.30 -15.30 -14.42
CA GLU A 42 -13.15 -14.55 -15.34
C GLU A 42 -12.53 -13.27 -15.83
N GLY A 43 -12.76 -13.06 -17.09
CA GLY A 43 -12.82 -11.83 -17.83
C GLY A 43 -11.67 -10.87 -17.62
N TYR A 44 -11.63 -10.16 -16.54
CA TYR A 44 -10.68 -9.06 -16.35
C TYR A 44 -10.50 -8.66 -14.89
N SER A 45 -9.36 -8.05 -14.60
CA SER A 45 -9.15 -7.27 -13.40
C SER A 45 -8.81 -5.82 -13.76
N LYS A 46 -9.11 -4.90 -12.89
CA LYS A 46 -8.77 -3.49 -13.06
C LYS A 46 -8.35 -2.88 -11.73
N SER A 47 -7.41 -1.97 -11.80
CA SER A 47 -7.09 -1.07 -10.72
C SER A 47 -6.67 0.28 -11.29
N GLY A 48 -6.52 1.28 -10.47
CA GLY A 48 -6.11 2.57 -10.98
C GLY A 48 -5.88 3.60 -9.89
N GLN A 49 -5.15 4.64 -10.25
CA GLN A 49 -4.95 5.80 -9.40
C GLN A 49 -5.77 6.97 -9.95
N ARG A 50 -6.45 7.66 -9.06
CA ARG A 50 -7.18 8.89 -9.32
C ARG A 50 -7.10 9.73 -8.07
N ASN A 51 -6.07 10.56 -7.97
CA ASN A 51 -5.83 11.35 -6.78
C ASN A 51 -5.34 12.75 -7.10
N VAL A 52 -5.62 13.65 -6.18
CA VAL A 52 -5.04 14.98 -6.11
C VAL A 52 -3.82 14.93 -5.22
N LYS A 53 -2.74 15.58 -5.63
CA LYS A 53 -1.51 15.72 -4.86
C LYS A 53 -1.31 17.16 -4.45
N LEU A 54 -0.79 17.33 -3.24
CA LEU A 54 -0.20 18.56 -2.77
C LEU A 54 1.28 18.29 -2.50
N ASN A 55 2.16 19.07 -3.12
CA ASN A 55 3.59 19.05 -2.85
C ASN A 55 3.99 20.46 -2.41
N TYR A 56 4.58 20.56 -1.25
CA TYR A 56 5.01 21.84 -0.70
C TYR A 56 6.39 21.73 -0.08
N THR A 57 7.27 22.66 -0.40
CA THR A 57 8.62 22.72 0.15
C THR A 57 8.83 24.05 0.81
N LEU A 58 9.26 24.03 2.08
CA LEU A 58 9.58 25.22 2.86
C LEU A 58 10.82 24.95 3.72
N SER A 59 11.84 25.78 3.54
CA SER A 59 13.06 25.75 4.39
C SER A 59 13.66 24.36 4.58
N GLY A 60 13.69 23.55 3.51
CA GLY A 60 14.21 22.17 3.53
C GLY A 60 13.22 21.10 4.01
N ALA A 61 12.05 21.48 4.51
CA ALA A 61 10.97 20.56 4.78
C ALA A 61 10.16 20.31 3.49
N GLN A 62 9.81 19.06 3.24
CA GLN A 62 8.99 18.65 2.09
C GLN A 62 7.73 17.97 2.57
N LEU A 63 6.58 18.53 2.24
CA LEU A 63 5.26 17.95 2.48
C LEU A 63 4.70 17.40 1.18
N ASN A 64 4.30 16.14 1.20
CA ASN A 64 3.52 15.51 0.14
C ASN A 64 2.22 15.01 0.75
N ALA A 65 1.09 15.36 0.18
CA ALA A 65 -0.21 14.83 0.57
C ALA A 65 -0.95 14.34 -0.68
N ARG A 66 -1.78 13.30 -0.53
CA ARG A 66 -2.60 12.74 -1.60
C ARG A 66 -3.99 12.44 -1.07
N TRP A 67 -4.98 12.71 -1.89
CA TRP A 67 -6.37 12.38 -1.62
C TRP A 67 -7.02 11.71 -2.83
N GLY A 68 -7.67 10.56 -2.60
CA GLY A 68 -8.34 9.77 -3.62
C GLY A 68 -7.78 8.36 -3.75
N TRP A 69 -7.94 7.75 -4.94
CA TRP A 69 -7.42 6.42 -5.24
C TRP A 69 -5.93 6.48 -5.51
N GLN A 70 -5.17 5.74 -4.72
CA GLN A 70 -3.71 5.79 -4.73
C GLN A 70 -3.08 4.44 -4.47
N MET A 71 -1.88 4.24 -4.98
CA MET A 71 -1.02 3.11 -4.66
C MET A 71 -0.04 3.55 -3.56
N LEU A 72 0.00 2.79 -2.47
CA LEU A 72 0.94 3.00 -1.37
C LEU A 72 2.05 1.95 -1.45
N LYS A 73 3.29 2.36 -1.70
CA LYS A 73 4.45 1.48 -1.73
C LYS A 73 5.26 1.63 -0.46
N ASN A 74 5.53 0.49 0.21
CA ASN A 74 6.38 0.47 1.40
C ASN A 74 5.94 1.52 2.45
N TYR A 75 4.66 1.53 2.76
CA TYR A 75 4.05 2.53 3.62
C TYR A 75 3.75 1.91 4.98
N GLY A 76 4.72 1.95 5.88
CA GLY A 76 4.62 1.39 7.22
C GLY A 76 4.31 -0.10 7.21
N VAL A 77 3.18 -0.47 7.82
CA VAL A 77 2.69 -1.86 7.88
C VAL A 77 1.81 -2.24 6.68
N ILE A 78 1.52 -1.28 5.78
CA ILE A 78 0.77 -1.52 4.55
C ILE A 78 1.75 -1.94 3.45
N SER A 79 1.59 -3.13 2.94
CA SER A 79 2.34 -3.60 1.78
C SER A 79 1.46 -3.66 0.54
N THR A 80 1.99 -3.23 -0.58
CA THR A 80 1.36 -3.40 -1.88
C THR A 80 2.07 -4.47 -2.69
N SER A 81 1.28 -5.25 -3.41
CA SER A 81 1.83 -6.22 -4.35
C SER A 81 2.43 -5.51 -5.57
N ASN A 82 3.69 -5.81 -5.91
CA ASN A 82 4.36 -5.35 -7.12
C ASN A 82 4.04 -6.22 -8.36
N ARG A 83 2.80 -6.67 -8.49
CA ARG A 83 2.37 -7.47 -9.64
C ARG A 83 1.81 -6.57 -10.75
N LEU A 84 1.47 -7.19 -11.88
CA LEU A 84 0.98 -6.52 -13.09
C LEU A 84 -0.17 -5.53 -12.81
N SER A 85 -1.10 -5.90 -11.93
CA SER A 85 -2.15 -5.00 -11.44
C SER A 85 -1.91 -4.73 -9.95
N PRO A 86 -1.55 -3.51 -9.55
CA PRO A 86 -1.32 -3.18 -8.15
C PRO A 86 -2.64 -3.06 -7.37
N THR A 87 -2.61 -3.39 -6.09
CA THR A 87 -3.68 -2.99 -5.18
C THR A 87 -3.64 -1.48 -4.99
N THR A 88 -4.79 -0.83 -5.09
CA THR A 88 -4.96 0.60 -4.83
C THR A 88 -5.94 0.82 -3.69
N TYR A 89 -5.79 1.95 -3.01
CA TYR A 89 -6.58 2.31 -1.84
C TYR A 89 -7.20 3.68 -2.04
N SER A 90 -8.42 3.87 -1.57
CA SER A 90 -9.02 5.20 -1.50
C SER A 90 -8.89 5.78 -0.10
N GLY A 91 -8.52 7.05 -0.02
CA GLY A 91 -8.34 7.76 1.24
C GLY A 91 -7.35 8.90 1.13
N VAL A 92 -6.74 9.24 2.24
CA VAL A 92 -5.73 10.29 2.36
C VAL A 92 -4.40 9.66 2.77
N SER A 93 -3.31 10.16 2.21
CA SER A 93 -1.96 9.88 2.71
C SER A 93 -1.13 11.14 2.72
N SER A 94 -0.16 11.19 3.63
CA SER A 94 0.77 12.32 3.72
C SER A 94 2.16 11.83 4.10
N ALA A 95 3.17 12.58 3.68
CA ALA A 95 4.56 12.40 4.06
C ALA A 95 5.21 13.77 4.28
N LEU A 96 5.83 13.95 5.42
CA LEU A 96 6.63 15.13 5.76
C LEU A 96 8.06 14.69 5.97
N SER A 97 8.99 15.24 5.19
CA SER A 97 10.42 14.96 5.28
C SER A 97 11.18 16.21 5.66
N TYR A 98 12.11 16.08 6.60
CA TYR A 98 13.03 17.13 7.00
C TYR A 98 14.36 16.54 7.46
N GLY A 99 15.43 16.88 6.76
CA GLY A 99 16.74 16.29 7.00
C GLY A 99 16.70 14.76 6.92
N PRO A 100 17.17 14.04 7.94
CA PRO A 100 17.15 12.58 7.96
C PRO A 100 15.79 11.98 8.33
N PHE A 101 14.83 12.80 8.75
CA PHE A 101 13.54 12.33 9.25
C PHE A 101 12.47 12.35 8.18
N THR A 102 11.62 11.35 8.18
CA THR A 102 10.37 11.32 7.42
C THR A 102 9.25 10.77 8.32
N ILE A 103 8.16 11.50 8.39
CA ILE A 103 6.93 11.05 9.05
C ILE A 103 5.90 10.82 7.95
N ARG A 104 5.23 9.67 7.96
CA ARG A 104 4.18 9.35 7.01
C ARG A 104 2.92 8.89 7.72
N GLY A 105 1.77 9.21 7.14
CA GLY A 105 0.48 8.78 7.65
C GLY A 105 -0.49 8.49 6.51
N ALA A 106 -1.40 7.54 6.73
CA ALA A 106 -2.48 7.23 5.80
C ALA A 106 -3.76 6.87 6.55
N TRP A 107 -4.88 7.31 5.98
CA TRP A 107 -6.23 6.94 6.37
C TRP A 107 -6.97 6.44 5.14
N LEU A 108 -7.36 5.16 5.16
CA LEU A 108 -7.86 4.47 3.99
C LEU A 108 -9.24 3.85 4.30
N GLU A 109 -10.16 3.96 3.36
CA GLU A 109 -11.55 3.51 3.54
C GLU A 109 -11.92 2.32 2.66
N ASN A 110 -11.31 2.20 1.50
CA ASN A 110 -11.60 1.13 0.56
C ASN A 110 -10.32 0.65 -0.14
N SER A 111 -10.40 -0.55 -0.68
CA SER A 111 -9.39 -1.10 -1.57
C SER A 111 -9.97 -1.53 -2.91
N MET A 112 -9.12 -1.61 -3.89
CA MET A 112 -9.34 -2.29 -5.15
C MET A 112 -8.21 -3.28 -5.31
N ASP A 113 -8.53 -4.56 -5.15
CA ASP A 113 -7.54 -5.62 -5.19
C ASP A 113 -7.02 -5.82 -6.60
N ARG A 114 -5.77 -6.28 -6.69
CA ARG A 114 -5.07 -6.55 -7.97
C ARG A 114 -5.79 -7.53 -8.89
N ASN A 115 -6.62 -8.40 -8.35
CA ASN A 115 -7.33 -9.48 -9.05
C ASN A 115 -8.85 -9.33 -8.97
N SER A 116 -9.34 -8.12 -8.78
CA SER A 116 -10.77 -7.82 -8.72
C SER A 116 -11.09 -6.63 -9.62
N PRO A 117 -12.23 -6.63 -10.32
CA PRO A 117 -12.71 -5.45 -11.01
C PRO A 117 -13.39 -4.45 -10.08
N ASP A 118 -13.64 -4.83 -8.81
CA ASP A 118 -14.52 -4.12 -7.93
C ASP A 118 -13.77 -3.40 -6.80
N LYS A 119 -14.32 -2.27 -6.45
CA LYS A 119 -14.04 -1.55 -5.24
C LYS A 119 -14.64 -2.29 -4.05
N LYS A 120 -13.85 -2.51 -3.00
CA LYS A 120 -14.26 -3.21 -1.78
C LYS A 120 -14.03 -2.36 -0.55
N ARG A 121 -14.93 -2.46 0.41
CA ARG A 121 -14.66 -2.07 1.79
C ARG A 121 -13.74 -3.09 2.45
N PHE A 122 -12.98 -2.65 3.43
CA PHE A 122 -12.21 -3.56 4.27
C PHE A 122 -13.13 -4.45 5.09
N GLN A 123 -12.72 -5.69 5.29
CA GLN A 123 -13.47 -6.69 6.05
C GLN A 123 -12.53 -7.50 6.91
N THR A 124 -13.06 -7.99 8.04
CA THR A 124 -12.41 -9.01 8.86
C THR A 124 -12.41 -10.35 8.11
N ASN A 125 -11.73 -11.34 8.66
CA ASN A 125 -11.78 -12.71 8.14
C ASN A 125 -13.18 -13.36 8.28
N THR A 126 -14.02 -12.85 9.15
CA THR A 126 -15.43 -13.27 9.34
C THR A 126 -16.42 -12.51 8.44
N GLY A 127 -15.94 -11.53 7.67
CA GLY A 127 -16.75 -10.75 6.74
C GLY A 127 -17.36 -9.47 7.32
N GLU A 128 -17.07 -9.13 8.56
CA GLU A 128 -17.53 -7.88 9.19
C GLU A 128 -16.80 -6.67 8.58
N TYR A 129 -17.49 -5.57 8.39
CA TYR A 129 -16.93 -4.37 7.80
C TYR A 129 -16.02 -3.61 8.77
N ILE A 130 -14.84 -3.28 8.29
CA ILE A 130 -13.88 -2.38 8.94
C ILE A 130 -14.05 -1.00 8.30
N SER A 131 -14.29 0.01 9.13
CA SER A 131 -14.58 1.37 8.63
C SER A 131 -13.38 2.00 7.92
N HIS A 132 -12.18 1.79 8.44
CA HIS A 132 -10.94 2.33 7.89
C HIS A 132 -9.71 1.54 8.33
N LEU A 133 -8.64 1.72 7.57
CA LEU A 133 -7.28 1.39 7.97
C LEU A 133 -6.54 2.69 8.24
N ALA A 134 -5.93 2.81 9.40
CA ALA A 134 -5.01 3.89 9.73
C ALA A 134 -3.58 3.37 9.74
N ASN A 135 -2.65 4.16 9.26
CA ASN A 135 -1.22 3.85 9.30
C ASN A 135 -0.41 5.10 9.60
N GLY A 136 0.57 4.96 10.47
CA GLY A 136 1.53 5.99 10.78
C GLY A 136 2.94 5.42 10.88
N GLU A 137 3.94 6.16 10.44
CA GLU A 137 5.33 5.74 10.57
C GLU A 137 6.28 6.92 10.71
N ILE A 138 7.39 6.65 11.38
CA ILE A 138 8.53 7.55 11.51
C ILE A 138 9.73 6.79 10.99
N LEU A 139 10.45 7.42 10.06
CA LEU A 139 11.71 6.93 9.51
C LEU A 139 12.81 7.90 9.85
N TRP A 140 13.95 7.38 10.24
CA TRP A 140 15.20 8.11 10.34
C TRP A 140 16.25 7.43 9.47
N ARG A 141 16.87 8.19 8.58
CA ARG A 141 17.89 7.70 7.66
C ARG A 141 19.19 8.48 7.87
N GLY A 142 20.11 7.87 8.57
CA GLY A 142 21.45 8.40 8.79
C GLY A 142 22.46 7.83 7.79
N LYS A 143 23.70 8.29 7.88
CA LYS A 143 24.79 7.82 7.01
C LYS A 143 25.02 6.31 7.16
N ASN A 144 25.11 5.83 8.39
CA ASN A 144 25.46 4.44 8.70
C ASN A 144 24.35 3.68 9.41
N PHE A 145 23.25 4.34 9.80
CA PHE A 145 22.18 3.71 10.55
C PHE A 145 20.83 4.25 10.08
N ASP A 146 19.90 3.34 9.85
CA ASP A 146 18.49 3.66 9.58
C ASP A 146 17.62 3.06 10.67
N ALA A 147 16.54 3.74 11.01
CA ALA A 147 15.51 3.25 11.91
C ALA A 147 14.13 3.59 11.36
N GLN A 148 13.19 2.69 11.55
CA GLN A 148 11.80 2.88 11.20
C GLN A 148 10.92 2.28 12.29
N TYR A 149 9.95 3.03 12.72
CA TYR A 149 8.84 2.51 13.50
C TYR A 149 7.55 2.80 12.75
N ALA A 150 6.69 1.80 12.62
CA ALA A 150 5.38 1.95 12.02
C ALA A 150 4.30 1.31 12.87
N TYR A 151 3.15 1.96 12.89
CA TYR A 151 1.91 1.50 13.50
C TYR A 151 0.82 1.47 12.46
N GLY A 152 0.01 0.44 12.47
CA GLY A 152 -1.18 0.35 11.65
C GLY A 152 -2.35 -0.26 12.41
N GLU A 153 -3.52 0.28 12.17
CA GLU A 153 -4.77 -0.15 12.77
C GLU A 153 -5.81 -0.46 11.70
N SER A 154 -6.42 -1.62 11.82
CA SER A 154 -7.71 -1.95 11.21
C SER A 154 -8.78 -1.74 12.26
N LYS A 155 -9.59 -0.70 12.14
CA LYS A 155 -10.49 -0.23 13.21
C LYS A 155 -11.33 -1.32 13.83
N GLY A 156 -11.15 -1.53 15.16
CA GLY A 156 -11.90 -2.53 15.92
C GLY A 156 -11.54 -3.99 15.60
N TYR A 157 -10.44 -4.24 14.92
CA TYR A 157 -10.06 -5.60 14.53
C TYR A 157 -8.62 -5.95 14.86
N LEU A 158 -7.66 -5.16 14.38
CA LEU A 158 -6.26 -5.55 14.44
C LEU A 158 -5.35 -4.34 14.54
N GLN A 159 -4.35 -4.42 15.40
CA GLN A 159 -3.22 -3.50 15.45
C GLN A 159 -1.93 -4.21 15.03
N ARG A 160 -1.07 -3.49 14.33
CA ARG A 160 0.25 -3.96 13.91
C ARG A 160 1.32 -2.94 14.21
N HIS A 161 2.47 -3.45 14.67
CA HIS A 161 3.67 -2.67 14.93
C HIS A 161 4.79 -3.24 14.09
N LEU A 162 5.62 -2.36 13.56
CA LEU A 162 6.85 -2.70 12.87
C LEU A 162 7.96 -1.85 13.45
N LEU A 163 9.01 -2.50 13.91
CA LEU A 163 10.30 -1.86 14.20
C LEU A 163 11.34 -2.43 13.22
N PHE A 164 11.99 -1.56 12.50
CA PHE A 164 13.10 -1.90 11.62
C PHE A 164 14.30 -1.05 11.96
N THR A 165 15.48 -1.69 12.03
CA THR A 165 16.77 -1.01 12.17
C THR A 165 17.78 -1.62 11.22
N GLN A 166 18.64 -0.79 10.68
CA GLN A 166 19.70 -1.22 9.77
C GLN A 166 20.98 -0.44 10.07
N PHE A 167 22.09 -1.16 10.24
CA PHE A 167 23.41 -0.61 10.45
C PHE A 167 24.33 -0.99 9.30
N ARG A 168 25.07 -0.01 8.80
CA ARG A 168 26.04 -0.13 7.71
C ARG A 168 27.39 0.40 8.19
N PRO A 169 28.24 -0.45 8.82
CA PRO A 169 29.56 -0.03 9.29
C PRO A 169 30.46 0.43 8.13
N ASP A 170 30.31 -0.21 6.97
CA ASP A 170 31.03 0.10 5.74
C ASP A 170 30.15 -0.12 4.50
N THR A 171 30.72 -0.05 3.31
CA THR A 171 30.02 -0.22 2.03
C THR A 171 29.70 -1.69 1.68
N GLN A 172 30.31 -2.63 2.37
CA GLN A 172 30.19 -4.08 2.05
C GLN A 172 29.29 -4.81 3.03
N LEU A 173 29.16 -4.33 4.27
CA LEU A 173 28.40 -5.00 5.32
C LEU A 173 27.14 -4.21 5.67
N THR A 174 26.02 -4.90 5.69
CA THR A 174 24.74 -4.39 6.18
C THR A 174 24.15 -5.39 7.17
N ILE A 175 23.84 -4.91 8.37
CA ILE A 175 23.20 -5.68 9.43
C ILE A 175 21.83 -5.04 9.68
N GLY A 176 20.76 -5.83 9.57
CA GLY A 176 19.40 -5.34 9.78
C GLY A 176 18.60 -6.24 10.73
N THR A 177 17.71 -5.62 11.48
CA THR A 177 16.74 -6.30 12.35
C THR A 177 15.37 -5.79 12.07
N GLN A 178 14.39 -6.70 12.03
CA GLN A 178 13.00 -6.37 11.83
C GLN A 178 12.13 -7.16 12.81
N VAL A 179 11.29 -6.44 13.54
CA VAL A 179 10.38 -7.01 14.53
C VAL A 179 8.95 -6.60 14.18
N TYR A 180 8.07 -7.58 14.13
CA TYR A 180 6.64 -7.36 13.94
C TYR A 180 5.88 -7.76 15.21
N GLY A 181 4.98 -6.88 15.63
CA GLY A 181 3.96 -7.17 16.61
C GLY A 181 2.57 -7.12 15.98
N THR A 182 1.70 -8.06 16.32
CA THR A 182 0.29 -8.04 15.91
C THR A 182 -0.58 -8.27 17.14
N HIS A 183 -1.60 -7.45 17.29
CA HIS A 183 -2.52 -7.47 18.42
C HIS A 183 -3.95 -7.44 17.92
N ALA A 184 -4.80 -8.35 18.42
CA ALA A 184 -6.24 -8.31 18.17
C ALA A 184 -6.88 -7.26 19.12
N MET A 185 -7.90 -6.57 18.64
CA MET A 185 -8.65 -5.57 19.40
C MET A 185 -9.99 -6.12 19.82
#